data_aa0a26a440cef7d50c6109c524c9b61e
#
_entry.id   aa0a26a440cef7d50c6109c524c9b61e
#
_cell.length_a   1.000
_cell.length_b   1.000
_cell.length_c   1.000
_cell.angle_alpha   90.00
_cell.angle_beta   90.00
_cell.angle_gamma   90.00
#
_symmetry.space_group_name_H-M   'P 1'
#
loop_
_entity.id
_entity.type
_entity.pdbx_description
1 polymer ?
#
loop_
_entity_poly.entity_id
_entity_poly.type
_entity_poly.pdbx_seq_one_letter_code
_entity_poly.pdbx_strand_id
1 'polypeptide(L)'
;MKFVAVSALSHDGLVREHNEDSLVAGPFTLCAITTLTPQTLWFPVDDPVVVAVADGLGGHPAGEEASALAVRWLAHAAANLTTEAAVRDALLACNEAVYADADRDSERLTMGTTIAGVVVTDQSVIVFNVGDSRVYRFDESGLVQLSVDDNEAPARGQIRSPILTQTLGGSWEVAPIRPHLVTQPLGDTARYLICSDGLTDAISDPAITAVLRDHDGGRAAFELWKATIAAGAPDNVTIALLNIAIREPSDSH
;
A
#
# COMPACT_ATOMS: atom_id res chain seq x y z
N MET A 1 11.49 -12.91 -20.00
CA MET A 1 11.62 -11.69 -19.14
C MET A 1 10.45 -11.67 -18.18
N LYS A 2 10.70 -11.45 -16.90
CA LYS A 2 9.63 -11.30 -15.89
C LYS A 2 9.13 -9.86 -15.89
N PHE A 3 7.82 -9.71 -15.73
CA PHE A 3 7.15 -8.41 -15.64
C PHE A 3 6.25 -8.38 -14.42
N VAL A 4 6.08 -7.19 -13.88
CA VAL A 4 5.08 -6.86 -12.88
C VAL A 4 4.02 -6.00 -13.54
N ALA A 5 2.77 -6.45 -13.54
CA ALA A 5 1.61 -5.63 -13.88
C ALA A 5 0.99 -5.09 -12.60
N VAL A 6 0.88 -3.79 -12.48
CA VAL A 6 0.24 -3.11 -11.34
C VAL A 6 -1.03 -2.44 -11.81
N SER A 7 -2.17 -2.87 -11.28
CA SER A 7 -3.47 -2.23 -11.52
C SER A 7 -3.91 -1.51 -10.25
N ALA A 8 -3.97 -0.20 -10.28
CA ALA A 8 -4.19 0.63 -9.11
C ALA A 8 -5.36 1.60 -9.27
N LEU A 9 -6.02 1.89 -8.16
CA LEU A 9 -7.11 2.85 -8.02
C LEU A 9 -7.01 3.48 -6.64
N SER A 10 -7.26 4.80 -6.54
CA SER A 10 -7.42 5.53 -5.28
C SER A 10 -8.66 6.40 -5.35
N HIS A 11 -9.43 6.49 -4.26
CA HIS A 11 -10.72 7.19 -4.22
C HIS A 11 -10.99 7.73 -2.81
N ASP A 12 -11.60 8.91 -2.73
CA ASP A 12 -11.97 9.59 -1.47
C ASP A 12 -13.10 8.90 -0.67
N GLY A 13 -13.73 7.86 -1.25
CA GLY A 13 -14.89 7.21 -0.63
C GLY A 13 -16.17 8.01 -0.85
N LEU A 14 -17.16 7.84 0.06
CA LEU A 14 -18.46 8.54 0.00
C LEU A 14 -18.67 9.53 1.15
N VAL A 15 -17.79 9.54 2.15
CA VAL A 15 -17.97 10.32 3.39
C VAL A 15 -16.86 11.35 3.58
N ARG A 16 -15.63 11.04 3.17
CA ARG A 16 -14.50 11.96 3.26
C ARG A 16 -14.60 13.05 2.19
N GLU A 17 -14.18 14.28 2.53
CA GLU A 17 -14.14 15.42 1.60
C GLU A 17 -12.84 15.45 0.78
N HIS A 18 -11.80 14.79 1.28
CA HIS A 18 -10.46 14.73 0.69
C HIS A 18 -9.94 13.31 0.69
N ASN A 19 -9.04 13.02 -0.23
CA ASN A 19 -8.29 11.77 -0.26
C ASN A 19 -6.93 12.01 0.40
N GLU A 20 -6.66 11.35 1.52
CA GLU A 20 -5.37 11.41 2.23
C GLU A 20 -4.49 10.22 1.89
N ASP A 21 -5.00 9.25 1.10
CA ASP A 21 -4.23 8.11 0.63
C ASP A 21 -3.28 8.47 -0.50
N SER A 22 -2.15 7.81 -0.55
CA SER A 22 -1.18 7.89 -1.63
C SER A 22 -0.68 6.50 -2.03
N LEU A 23 -0.18 6.39 -3.27
CA LEU A 23 0.30 5.13 -3.83
C LEU A 23 1.58 5.36 -4.64
N VAL A 24 2.51 4.39 -4.58
CA VAL A 24 3.65 4.28 -5.49
C VAL A 24 3.58 2.99 -6.29
N ALA A 25 3.90 3.06 -7.59
CA ALA A 25 4.05 1.92 -8.49
C ALA A 25 5.28 2.15 -9.40
N GLY A 26 6.40 1.51 -9.08
CA GLY A 26 7.69 1.79 -9.71
C GLY A 26 8.06 3.29 -9.59
N PRO A 27 8.31 3.99 -10.70
CA PRO A 27 8.62 5.42 -10.70
C PRO A 27 7.39 6.34 -10.59
N PHE A 28 6.17 5.80 -10.64
CA PHE A 28 4.92 6.58 -10.63
C PHE A 28 4.34 6.69 -9.24
N THR A 29 3.82 7.86 -8.88
CA THR A 29 3.11 8.11 -7.64
C THR A 29 1.74 8.73 -7.93
N LEU A 30 0.73 8.31 -7.18
CA LEU A 30 -0.56 8.98 -7.04
C LEU A 30 -0.59 9.54 -5.61
N CYS A 31 -0.65 10.85 -5.46
CA CYS A 31 -0.57 11.50 -4.16
C CYS A 31 -1.88 12.21 -3.87
N ALA A 32 -2.65 11.70 -2.92
CA ALA A 32 -3.87 12.30 -2.41
C ALA A 32 -4.86 12.71 -3.52
N ILE A 33 -5.03 11.86 -4.54
CA ILE A 33 -5.94 12.15 -5.66
C ILE A 33 -6.92 11.01 -5.90
N THR A 34 -8.13 11.35 -6.29
CA THR A 34 -9.15 10.39 -6.72
C THR A 34 -8.99 10.06 -8.19
N THR A 35 -8.98 8.77 -8.50
CA THR A 35 -8.98 8.24 -9.87
C THR A 35 -10.38 7.75 -10.24
N LEU A 36 -10.81 7.99 -11.48
CA LEU A 36 -12.13 7.56 -11.96
C LEU A 36 -12.16 6.11 -12.42
N THR A 37 -11.01 5.57 -12.79
CA THR A 37 -10.85 4.19 -13.28
C THR A 37 -9.49 3.63 -12.85
N PRO A 38 -9.37 2.30 -12.68
CA PRO A 38 -8.08 1.68 -12.43
C PRO A 38 -7.09 1.97 -13.56
N GLN A 39 -5.85 2.26 -13.18
CA GLN A 39 -4.74 2.41 -14.11
C GLN A 39 -3.88 1.15 -14.06
N THR A 40 -3.44 0.64 -15.22
CA THR A 40 -2.56 -0.52 -15.28
C THR A 40 -1.23 -0.15 -15.89
N LEU A 41 -0.15 -0.39 -15.14
CA LEU A 41 1.23 -0.14 -15.51
C LEU A 41 2.00 -1.46 -15.56
N TRP A 42 3.01 -1.53 -16.44
CA TRP A 42 3.84 -2.72 -16.61
C TRP A 42 5.30 -2.36 -16.42
N PHE A 43 6.00 -3.12 -15.57
CA PHE A 43 7.39 -2.91 -15.27
C PHE A 43 8.20 -4.18 -15.54
N PRO A 44 9.34 -4.11 -16.25
CA PRO A 44 10.30 -5.21 -16.27
C PRO A 44 10.92 -5.37 -14.87
N VAL A 45 11.25 -6.60 -14.48
CA VAL A 45 11.89 -6.91 -13.19
C VAL A 45 13.42 -6.96 -13.38
N ASP A 46 13.97 -6.04 -14.13
CA ASP A 46 15.43 -5.89 -14.31
C ASP A 46 16.04 -5.04 -13.18
N ASP A 47 15.23 -4.11 -12.65
CA ASP A 47 15.50 -3.30 -11.46
C ASP A 47 14.42 -3.53 -10.40
N PRO A 48 14.67 -3.24 -9.11
CA PRO A 48 13.65 -3.37 -8.07
C PRO A 48 12.40 -2.53 -8.37
N VAL A 49 11.23 -3.16 -8.33
CA VAL A 49 9.93 -2.49 -8.51
C VAL A 49 9.25 -2.37 -7.15
N VAL A 50 9.12 -1.15 -6.63
CA VAL A 50 8.35 -0.88 -5.41
C VAL A 50 6.89 -0.60 -5.74
N VAL A 51 5.97 -1.22 -4.99
CA VAL A 51 4.53 -0.92 -5.01
C VAL A 51 4.07 -0.82 -3.58
N ALA A 52 3.52 0.33 -3.19
CA ALA A 52 3.04 0.54 -1.83
C ALA A 52 1.87 1.52 -1.78
N VAL A 53 1.07 1.37 -0.72
CA VAL A 53 -0.02 2.26 -0.34
C VAL A 53 0.33 2.91 0.99
N ALA A 54 0.04 4.18 1.13
CA ALA A 54 0.19 4.98 2.34
C ALA A 54 -1.14 5.67 2.64
N ASP A 55 -1.67 5.47 3.84
CA ASP A 55 -2.91 6.04 4.35
C ASP A 55 -2.55 7.19 5.31
N GLY A 56 -2.96 8.40 4.97
CA GLY A 56 -2.58 9.62 5.66
C GLY A 56 -3.40 9.88 6.91
N LEU A 57 -2.74 10.35 7.96
CA LEU A 57 -3.29 10.61 9.28
C LEU A 57 -3.04 12.04 9.72
N GLY A 58 -3.99 12.62 10.44
CA GLY A 58 -3.85 13.98 10.98
C GLY A 58 -4.83 14.99 10.39
N GLY A 59 -5.63 14.56 9.41
CA GLY A 59 -6.58 15.41 8.70
C GLY A 59 -5.90 16.34 7.70
N HIS A 60 -6.69 16.91 6.80
CA HIS A 60 -6.20 17.83 5.77
C HIS A 60 -5.58 19.10 6.37
N PRO A 61 -4.38 19.57 5.93
CA PRO A 61 -3.53 19.01 4.86
C PRO A 61 -2.49 17.99 5.35
N ALA A 62 -2.44 17.67 6.65
CA ALA A 62 -1.35 16.93 7.27
C ALA A 62 -1.24 15.47 6.77
N GLY A 63 -2.38 14.74 6.67
CA GLY A 63 -2.41 13.37 6.19
C GLY A 63 -1.97 13.24 4.73
N GLU A 64 -2.46 14.13 3.87
CA GLU A 64 -2.10 14.17 2.44
C GLU A 64 -0.58 14.35 2.23
N GLU A 65 0.03 15.25 2.97
CA GLU A 65 1.46 15.54 2.86
C GLU A 65 2.31 14.37 3.38
N ALA A 66 1.91 13.75 4.50
CA ALA A 66 2.63 12.63 5.07
C ALA A 66 2.63 11.41 4.13
N SER A 67 1.45 11.02 3.60
CA SER A 67 1.31 9.89 2.67
C SER A 67 2.04 10.17 1.36
N ALA A 68 1.92 11.39 0.82
CA ALA A 68 2.62 11.81 -0.40
C ALA A 68 4.14 11.79 -0.23
N LEU A 69 4.66 12.25 0.93
CA LEU A 69 6.08 12.20 1.24
C LEU A 69 6.57 10.76 1.28
N ALA A 70 5.86 9.86 1.97
CA ALA A 70 6.25 8.46 2.11
C ALA A 70 6.35 7.74 0.76
N VAL A 71 5.35 7.89 -0.13
CA VAL A 71 5.39 7.22 -1.43
C VAL A 71 6.45 7.80 -2.37
N ARG A 72 6.69 9.12 -2.34
CA ARG A 72 7.78 9.76 -3.10
C ARG A 72 9.15 9.33 -2.59
N TRP A 73 9.31 9.18 -1.26
CA TRP A 73 10.52 8.68 -0.65
C TRP A 73 10.88 7.29 -1.16
N LEU A 74 9.90 6.36 -1.14
CA LEU A 74 10.09 5.01 -1.65
C LEU A 74 10.36 4.97 -3.15
N ALA A 75 9.67 5.79 -3.95
CA ALA A 75 9.95 5.92 -5.39
C ALA A 75 11.41 6.33 -5.66
N HIS A 76 11.93 7.26 -4.85
CA HIS A 76 13.32 7.73 -4.97
C HIS A 76 14.35 6.68 -4.53
N ALA A 77 14.02 5.90 -3.49
CA ALA A 77 14.89 4.87 -2.95
C ALA A 77 14.86 3.57 -3.79
N ALA A 78 13.91 3.39 -4.69
CA ALA A 78 13.54 2.12 -5.32
C ALA A 78 14.74 1.31 -5.82
N ALA A 79 15.67 1.92 -6.56
CA ALA A 79 16.85 1.25 -7.12
C ALA A 79 17.77 0.58 -6.05
N ASN A 80 17.71 1.05 -4.81
CA ASN A 80 18.53 0.56 -3.69
C ASN A 80 17.78 -0.47 -2.81
N LEU A 81 16.48 -0.68 -3.01
CA LEU A 81 15.64 -1.55 -2.18
C LEU A 81 15.81 -3.03 -2.57
N THR A 82 17.03 -3.56 -2.50
CA THR A 82 17.36 -4.92 -2.94
C THR A 82 17.34 -5.96 -1.83
N THR A 83 17.26 -5.55 -0.56
CA THR A 83 17.30 -6.43 0.61
C THR A 83 16.34 -5.95 1.70
N GLU A 84 15.95 -6.84 2.63
CA GLU A 84 15.17 -6.42 3.82
C GLU A 84 15.85 -5.32 4.63
N ALA A 85 17.16 -5.37 4.77
CA ALA A 85 17.92 -4.35 5.48
C ALA A 85 17.78 -2.99 4.79
N ALA A 86 17.94 -2.95 3.46
CA ALA A 86 17.78 -1.71 2.69
C ALA A 86 16.35 -1.15 2.76
N VAL A 87 15.33 -2.03 2.71
CA VAL A 87 13.92 -1.60 2.88
C VAL A 87 13.69 -1.05 4.29
N ARG A 88 14.19 -1.74 5.33
CA ARG A 88 14.11 -1.29 6.72
C ARG A 88 14.75 0.09 6.89
N ASP A 89 15.98 0.25 6.43
CA ASP A 89 16.72 1.51 6.55
C ASP A 89 16.01 2.65 5.81
N ALA A 90 15.43 2.37 4.63
CA ALA A 90 14.64 3.34 3.88
C ALA A 90 13.37 3.77 4.64
N LEU A 91 12.68 2.85 5.32
CA LEU A 91 11.49 3.17 6.13
C LEU A 91 11.85 3.95 7.38
N LEU A 92 12.96 3.62 8.06
CA LEU A 92 13.46 4.39 9.21
C LEU A 92 13.81 5.81 8.79
N ALA A 93 14.54 5.99 7.69
CA ALA A 93 14.89 7.31 7.16
C ALA A 93 13.64 8.08 6.66
N CYS A 94 12.64 7.39 6.11
CA CYS A 94 11.36 8.00 5.75
C CYS A 94 10.62 8.53 6.99
N ASN A 95 10.59 7.77 8.08
CA ASN A 95 10.00 8.21 9.34
C ASN A 95 10.67 9.52 9.85
N GLU A 96 12.00 9.57 9.85
CA GLU A 96 12.74 10.79 10.20
C GLU A 96 12.40 11.96 9.26
N ALA A 97 12.24 11.70 7.97
CA ALA A 97 11.88 12.72 6.99
C ALA A 97 10.46 13.28 7.20
N VAL A 98 9.49 12.43 7.61
CA VAL A 98 8.13 12.88 7.96
C VAL A 98 8.18 13.83 9.14
N TYR A 99 8.90 13.50 10.22
CA TYR A 99 9.07 14.40 11.37
C TYR A 99 9.78 15.71 11.00
N ALA A 100 10.85 15.62 10.20
CA ALA A 100 11.59 16.80 9.76
C ALA A 100 10.76 17.73 8.86
N ASP A 101 9.78 17.23 8.13
CA ASP A 101 8.85 18.04 7.35
C ASP A 101 7.75 18.62 8.24
N ALA A 102 7.23 17.85 9.19
CA ALA A 102 6.26 18.29 10.18
C ALA A 102 6.76 19.51 10.98
N ASP A 103 8.01 19.51 11.39
CA ASP A 103 8.66 20.60 12.15
C ASP A 103 8.72 21.94 11.39
N ARG A 104 8.49 21.95 10.08
CA ARG A 104 8.53 23.18 9.27
C ARG A 104 7.22 23.97 9.29
N ASP A 105 6.13 23.33 9.72
CA ASP A 105 4.79 23.93 9.70
C ASP A 105 3.98 23.48 10.92
N SER A 106 3.59 24.45 11.74
CA SER A 106 2.82 24.19 12.97
C SER A 106 1.47 23.51 12.74
N GLU A 107 0.91 23.57 11.54
CA GLU A 107 -0.34 22.89 11.18
C GLU A 107 -0.12 21.40 10.86
N ARG A 108 1.14 20.96 10.74
CA ARG A 108 1.53 19.60 10.36
C ARG A 108 2.25 18.81 11.45
N LEU A 109 2.39 19.37 12.66
CA LEU A 109 3.22 18.81 13.75
C LEU A 109 2.90 17.36 14.13
N THR A 110 1.67 16.90 13.86
CA THR A 110 1.24 15.52 14.11
C THR A 110 0.90 14.76 12.82
N MET A 111 1.41 15.23 11.68
CA MET A 111 1.19 14.51 10.43
C MET A 111 1.84 13.14 10.49
N GLY A 112 1.13 12.15 10.00
CA GLY A 112 1.61 10.78 9.95
C GLY A 112 0.95 9.99 8.83
N THR A 113 1.47 8.81 8.59
CA THR A 113 0.90 7.91 7.59
C THR A 113 1.22 6.46 7.92
N THR A 114 0.34 5.55 7.53
CA THR A 114 0.69 4.14 7.40
C THR A 114 1.57 3.94 6.16
N ILE A 115 2.13 2.77 6.00
CA ILE A 115 2.73 2.30 4.76
C ILE A 115 2.65 0.78 4.67
N ALA A 116 2.18 0.25 3.56
CA ALA A 116 2.22 -1.18 3.27
C ALA A 116 2.58 -1.41 1.81
N GLY A 117 3.44 -2.38 1.54
CA GLY A 117 3.88 -2.60 0.17
C GLY A 117 4.77 -3.79 -0.04
N VAL A 118 5.21 -3.90 -1.28
CA VAL A 118 6.17 -4.90 -1.73
C VAL A 118 7.28 -4.26 -2.55
N VAL A 119 8.47 -4.85 -2.46
CA VAL A 119 9.55 -4.63 -3.43
C VAL A 119 9.77 -5.94 -4.17
N VAL A 120 9.59 -5.92 -5.49
CA VAL A 120 9.86 -7.06 -6.37
C VAL A 120 11.25 -6.91 -6.94
N THR A 121 12.12 -7.89 -6.68
CA THR A 121 13.45 -8.01 -7.27
C THR A 121 13.47 -9.18 -8.27
N ASP A 122 14.57 -9.41 -8.94
CA ASP A 122 14.77 -10.56 -9.84
C ASP A 122 14.66 -11.93 -9.15
N GLN A 123 14.86 -11.98 -7.81
CA GLN A 123 14.91 -13.21 -7.03
C GLN A 123 13.84 -13.32 -5.94
N SER A 124 13.26 -12.19 -5.50
CA SER A 124 12.41 -12.17 -4.32
C SER A 124 11.33 -11.11 -4.36
N VAL A 125 10.35 -11.29 -3.50
CA VAL A 125 9.37 -10.26 -3.12
C VAL A 125 9.58 -9.96 -1.64
N ILE A 126 9.95 -8.73 -1.33
CA ILE A 126 10.09 -8.22 0.04
C ILE A 126 8.80 -7.50 0.39
N VAL A 127 8.03 -8.06 1.30
CA VAL A 127 6.79 -7.45 1.84
C VAL A 127 7.16 -6.61 3.05
N PHE A 128 6.53 -5.44 3.20
CA PHE A 128 6.76 -4.57 4.34
C PHE A 128 5.48 -3.83 4.75
N ASN A 129 5.35 -3.51 6.04
CA ASN A 129 4.37 -2.54 6.53
C ASN A 129 4.77 -1.88 7.85
N VAL A 130 4.18 -0.69 8.07
CA VAL A 130 4.05 0.05 9.32
C VAL A 130 2.63 0.61 9.35
N GLY A 131 1.86 0.32 10.40
CA GLY A 131 0.44 0.66 10.48
C GLY A 131 -0.45 -0.50 10.08
N ASP A 132 -1.64 -0.22 9.62
CA ASP A 132 -2.71 -1.19 9.39
C ASP A 132 -3.23 -1.25 7.94
N SER A 133 -2.60 -0.53 7.02
CA SER A 133 -2.67 -0.84 5.61
C SER A 133 -2.09 -2.23 5.36
N ARG A 134 -2.67 -2.99 4.43
CA ARG A 134 -2.39 -4.42 4.33
C ARG A 134 -1.77 -4.85 3.00
N VAL A 135 -0.97 -5.92 3.09
CA VAL A 135 -0.49 -6.70 1.95
C VAL A 135 -1.02 -8.12 2.07
N TYR A 136 -1.67 -8.58 1.02
CA TYR A 136 -2.13 -9.96 0.89
C TYR A 136 -1.44 -10.64 -0.30
N ARG A 137 -1.18 -11.94 -0.17
CA ARG A 137 -0.93 -12.84 -1.29
C ARG A 137 -2.22 -13.56 -1.62
N PHE A 138 -2.50 -13.69 -2.92
CA PHE A 138 -3.61 -14.48 -3.43
C PHE A 138 -3.10 -15.60 -4.33
N ASP A 139 -3.48 -16.82 -4.02
CA ASP A 139 -3.15 -18.04 -4.77
C ASP A 139 -4.32 -19.04 -4.74
N GLU A 140 -4.07 -20.28 -5.18
CA GLU A 140 -5.08 -21.34 -5.21
C GLU A 140 -5.63 -21.68 -3.80
N SER A 141 -4.84 -21.45 -2.75
CA SER A 141 -5.27 -21.65 -1.35
C SER A 141 -6.18 -20.52 -0.85
N GLY A 142 -6.22 -19.39 -1.55
CA GLY A 142 -7.03 -18.21 -1.24
C GLY A 142 -6.21 -16.99 -0.90
N LEU A 143 -6.81 -16.09 -0.12
CA LEU A 143 -6.23 -14.82 0.32
C LEU A 143 -5.49 -15.03 1.64
N VAL A 144 -4.22 -14.65 1.70
CA VAL A 144 -3.37 -14.74 2.90
C VAL A 144 -2.76 -13.38 3.19
N GLN A 145 -3.10 -12.79 4.34
CA GLN A 145 -2.46 -11.56 4.81
C GLN A 145 -0.99 -11.83 5.16
N LEU A 146 -0.08 -11.02 4.62
CA LEU A 146 1.37 -11.09 4.86
C LEU A 146 1.86 -9.97 5.77
N SER A 147 1.16 -8.84 5.79
CA SER A 147 1.40 -7.72 6.70
C SER A 147 0.90 -8.04 8.11
N VAL A 148 1.38 -7.29 9.09
CA VAL A 148 0.94 -7.38 10.49
C VAL A 148 0.34 -6.03 10.88
N ASP A 149 -0.94 -6.00 11.24
CA ASP A 149 -1.60 -4.76 11.62
C ASP A 149 -1.06 -4.22 12.94
N ASP A 150 -0.70 -2.96 12.96
CA ASP A 150 -0.24 -2.23 14.15
C ASP A 150 -1.40 -1.49 14.84
N ASN A 151 -2.40 -2.25 15.30
CA ASN A 151 -3.52 -1.73 16.07
C ASN A 151 -3.42 -2.16 17.53
N GLU A 152 -4.03 -1.38 18.43
CA GLU A 152 -4.28 -1.83 19.79
C GLU A 152 -5.19 -3.08 19.80
N ALA A 153 -5.18 -3.80 20.91
CA ALA A 153 -6.14 -4.89 21.11
C ALA A 153 -7.60 -4.35 21.02
N PRO A 154 -8.50 -5.01 20.26
CA PRO A 154 -9.85 -4.51 20.11
C PRO A 154 -10.60 -4.52 21.44
N ALA A 155 -11.38 -3.49 21.67
CA ALA A 155 -12.27 -3.43 22.82
C ALA A 155 -13.34 -4.53 22.73
N ARG A 156 -13.97 -4.86 23.89
CA ARG A 156 -14.99 -5.92 23.96
C ARG A 156 -16.13 -5.65 22.98
N GLY A 157 -16.31 -6.56 22.04
CA GLY A 157 -17.36 -6.48 21.01
C GLY A 157 -16.93 -5.81 19.71
N GLN A 158 -15.69 -5.36 19.62
CA GLN A 158 -15.09 -4.90 18.37
C GLN A 158 -14.28 -6.01 17.70
N ILE A 159 -14.25 -6.02 16.37
CA ILE A 159 -13.43 -6.95 15.58
C ILE A 159 -11.99 -6.43 15.47
N ARG A 160 -11.81 -5.09 15.39
CA ARG A 160 -10.54 -4.38 15.24
C ARG A 160 -10.57 -3.08 16.04
N SER A 161 -9.45 -2.63 16.54
CA SER A 161 -9.29 -1.30 17.12
C SER A 161 -8.90 -0.29 16.02
N PRO A 162 -9.48 0.90 16.01
CA PRO A 162 -9.05 1.98 15.10
C PRO A 162 -7.78 2.69 15.59
N ILE A 163 -7.24 2.32 16.76
CA ILE A 163 -6.09 3.01 17.36
C ILE A 163 -4.81 2.32 16.88
N LEU A 164 -4.02 3.05 16.11
CA LEU A 164 -2.70 2.61 15.64
C LEU A 164 -1.66 2.65 16.75
N THR A 165 -0.78 1.67 16.78
CA THR A 165 0.34 1.57 17.73
C THR A 165 1.66 2.05 17.14
N GLN A 166 1.77 2.11 15.80
CA GLN A 166 2.88 2.78 15.11
C GLN A 166 2.47 3.28 13.72
N THR A 167 3.12 4.37 13.32
CA THR A 167 2.97 5.05 12.02
C THR A 167 4.30 5.68 11.63
N LEU A 168 4.46 6.10 10.39
CA LEU A 168 5.50 7.06 10.02
C LEU A 168 5.04 8.46 10.44
N GLY A 169 5.78 9.12 11.32
CA GLY A 169 5.32 10.35 11.96
C GLY A 169 4.16 10.09 12.96
N GLY A 170 3.20 10.99 13.02
CA GLY A 170 1.94 10.82 13.76
C GLY A 170 1.98 11.20 15.23
N SER A 171 3.09 11.74 15.77
CA SER A 171 3.23 12.15 17.16
C SER A 171 4.06 13.42 17.29
N TRP A 172 3.96 14.10 18.46
CA TRP A 172 4.69 15.32 18.75
C TRP A 172 6.21 15.11 18.88
N GLU A 173 6.62 13.93 19.30
CA GLU A 173 8.02 13.56 19.49
C GLU A 173 8.37 12.42 18.53
N VAL A 174 9.62 12.40 18.04
CA VAL A 174 10.08 11.34 17.13
C VAL A 174 9.95 9.98 17.82
N ALA A 175 9.00 9.18 17.35
CA ALA A 175 8.78 7.83 17.82
C ALA A 175 9.56 6.82 16.95
N PRO A 176 10.28 5.86 17.55
CA PRO A 176 10.93 4.80 16.79
C PRO A 176 9.89 3.84 16.22
N ILE A 177 10.09 3.45 14.97
CA ILE A 177 9.27 2.43 14.31
C ILE A 177 9.99 1.09 14.25
N ARG A 178 9.21 0.01 14.12
CA ARG A 178 9.69 -1.36 13.90
C ARG A 178 8.96 -1.94 12.70
N PRO A 179 9.41 -1.65 11.46
CA PRO A 179 8.75 -2.15 10.26
C PRO A 179 8.67 -3.68 10.25
N HIS A 180 7.48 -4.21 9.94
CA HIS A 180 7.31 -5.63 9.66
C HIS A 180 7.84 -5.92 8.26
N LEU A 181 8.69 -6.94 8.14
CA LEU A 181 9.27 -7.36 6.87
C LEU A 181 9.23 -8.88 6.76
N VAL A 182 8.90 -9.35 5.57
CA VAL A 182 9.00 -10.76 5.19
C VAL A 182 9.43 -10.90 3.75
N THR A 183 10.44 -11.74 3.48
CA THR A 183 10.91 -12.02 2.12
C THR A 183 10.39 -13.37 1.66
N GLN A 184 9.87 -13.42 0.44
CA GLN A 184 9.44 -14.63 -0.23
C GLN A 184 10.23 -14.80 -1.54
N PRO A 185 10.54 -16.02 -1.98
CA PRO A 185 11.12 -16.26 -3.30
C PRO A 185 10.18 -15.72 -4.39
N LEU A 186 10.73 -15.14 -5.44
CA LEU A 186 9.97 -14.75 -6.60
C LEU A 186 9.54 -16.00 -7.37
N GLY A 187 8.26 -16.36 -7.29
CA GLY A 187 7.65 -17.41 -8.11
C GLY A 187 7.49 -16.98 -9.57
N ASP A 188 7.12 -17.93 -10.43
CA ASP A 188 6.85 -17.65 -11.85
C ASP A 188 5.52 -16.92 -12.04
N THR A 189 4.58 -17.14 -11.13
CA THR A 189 3.29 -16.43 -11.06
C THR A 189 2.98 -16.13 -9.60
N ALA A 190 2.64 -14.89 -9.30
CA ALA A 190 2.18 -14.49 -7.97
C ALA A 190 1.24 -13.29 -8.09
N ARG A 191 0.23 -13.24 -7.23
CA ARG A 191 -0.71 -12.13 -7.14
C ARG A 191 -0.68 -11.56 -5.73
N TYR A 192 -0.58 -10.23 -5.64
CA TYR A 192 -0.64 -9.51 -4.39
C TYR A 192 -1.71 -8.44 -4.46
N LEU A 193 -2.41 -8.24 -3.35
CA LEU A 193 -3.28 -7.10 -3.11
C LEU A 193 -2.62 -6.25 -2.02
N ILE A 194 -2.49 -4.96 -2.28
CA ILE A 194 -2.02 -3.97 -1.34
C ILE A 194 -3.13 -2.93 -1.21
N CYS A 195 -3.55 -2.59 0.00
CA CYS A 195 -4.68 -1.68 0.20
C CYS A 195 -4.60 -0.91 1.51
N SER A 196 -5.22 0.27 1.55
CA SER A 196 -5.57 0.98 2.78
C SER A 196 -6.71 0.27 3.51
N ASP A 197 -6.95 0.66 4.75
CA ASP A 197 -7.97 0.06 5.61
C ASP A 197 -9.40 0.33 5.11
N GLY A 198 -9.63 1.40 4.34
CA GLY A 198 -10.93 1.67 3.73
C GLY A 198 -11.49 0.55 2.85
N LEU A 199 -10.64 -0.33 2.31
CA LEU A 199 -11.09 -1.55 1.67
C LEU A 199 -11.50 -2.60 2.71
N THR A 200 -10.64 -2.90 3.67
CA THR A 200 -10.79 -4.03 4.59
C THR A 200 -11.75 -3.77 5.75
N ASP A 201 -12.05 -2.51 6.04
CA ASP A 201 -13.09 -2.12 6.98
C ASP A 201 -14.48 -2.15 6.32
N ALA A 202 -14.55 -1.96 4.99
CA ALA A 202 -15.80 -1.99 4.26
C ALA A 202 -16.22 -3.40 3.83
N ILE A 203 -15.28 -4.25 3.39
CA ILE A 203 -15.59 -5.59 2.89
C ILE A 203 -14.67 -6.66 3.50
N SER A 204 -15.24 -7.85 3.76
CA SER A 204 -14.51 -8.94 4.41
C SER A 204 -13.54 -9.67 3.47
N ASP A 205 -12.53 -10.35 4.05
CA ASP A 205 -11.59 -11.19 3.30
C ASP A 205 -12.26 -12.24 2.40
N PRO A 206 -13.35 -12.92 2.82
CA PRO A 206 -14.11 -13.79 1.91
C PRO A 206 -14.70 -13.06 0.70
N ALA A 207 -15.18 -11.82 0.87
CA ALA A 207 -15.70 -11.02 -0.25
C ALA A 207 -14.58 -10.58 -1.20
N ILE A 208 -13.44 -10.15 -0.66
CA ILE A 208 -12.23 -9.85 -1.44
C ILE A 208 -11.79 -11.10 -2.23
N THR A 209 -11.75 -12.26 -1.56
CA THR A 209 -11.37 -13.55 -2.17
C THR A 209 -12.29 -13.90 -3.35
N ALA A 210 -13.61 -13.70 -3.21
CA ALA A 210 -14.57 -13.98 -4.28
C ALA A 210 -14.28 -13.12 -5.52
N VAL A 211 -14.05 -11.81 -5.35
CA VAL A 211 -13.70 -10.91 -6.45
C VAL A 211 -12.40 -11.34 -7.14
N LEU A 212 -11.36 -11.68 -6.35
CA LEU A 212 -10.06 -12.06 -6.90
C LEU A 212 -10.05 -13.42 -7.60
N ARG A 213 -11.02 -14.31 -7.30
CA ARG A 213 -11.22 -15.57 -8.03
C ARG A 213 -11.83 -15.35 -9.42
N ASP A 214 -12.78 -14.42 -9.51
CA ASP A 214 -13.54 -14.20 -10.73
C ASP A 214 -12.87 -13.19 -11.67
N HIS A 215 -11.99 -12.35 -11.13
CA HIS A 215 -11.39 -11.23 -11.87
C HIS A 215 -9.89 -11.08 -11.55
N ASP A 216 -9.17 -10.40 -12.45
CA ASP A 216 -7.78 -9.99 -12.24
C ASP A 216 -7.52 -8.56 -12.72
N GLY A 217 -6.31 -8.03 -12.43
CA GLY A 217 -5.85 -6.75 -12.90
C GLY A 217 -6.82 -5.59 -12.64
N GLY A 218 -6.97 -4.71 -13.61
CA GLY A 218 -7.84 -3.53 -13.50
C GLY A 218 -9.31 -3.88 -13.27
N ARG A 219 -9.79 -5.03 -13.81
CA ARG A 219 -11.17 -5.47 -13.56
C ARG A 219 -11.38 -5.83 -12.08
N ALA A 220 -10.46 -6.57 -11.49
CA ALA A 220 -10.55 -6.92 -10.07
C ALA A 220 -10.47 -5.66 -9.18
N ALA A 221 -9.55 -4.72 -9.48
CA ALA A 221 -9.46 -3.46 -8.75
C ALA A 221 -10.77 -2.66 -8.80
N PHE A 222 -11.41 -2.61 -9.97
CA PHE A 222 -12.71 -1.94 -10.14
C PHE A 222 -13.84 -2.63 -9.36
N GLU A 223 -13.93 -3.96 -9.40
CA GLU A 223 -14.98 -4.70 -8.68
C GLU A 223 -14.78 -4.65 -7.15
N LEU A 224 -13.53 -4.62 -6.65
CA LEU A 224 -13.24 -4.38 -5.25
C LEU A 224 -13.71 -2.98 -4.81
N TRP A 225 -13.32 -1.94 -5.57
CA TRP A 225 -13.77 -0.57 -5.32
C TRP A 225 -15.30 -0.46 -5.33
N LYS A 226 -15.96 -1.05 -6.33
CA LYS A 226 -17.42 -1.05 -6.45
C LYS A 226 -18.10 -1.74 -5.27
N ALA A 227 -17.54 -2.85 -4.78
CA ALA A 227 -18.04 -3.54 -3.58
C ALA A 227 -17.89 -2.66 -2.33
N THR A 228 -16.78 -1.94 -2.20
CA THR A 228 -16.52 -0.98 -1.13
C THR A 228 -17.52 0.18 -1.18
N ILE A 229 -17.77 0.77 -2.35
CA ILE A 229 -18.80 1.82 -2.54
C ILE A 229 -20.18 1.30 -2.15
N ALA A 230 -20.54 0.07 -2.55
CA ALA A 230 -21.81 -0.54 -2.19
C ALA A 230 -21.96 -0.79 -0.68
N ALA A 231 -20.86 -0.97 0.03
CA ALA A 231 -20.81 -1.09 1.50
C ALA A 231 -20.82 0.25 2.24
N GLY A 232 -20.82 1.38 1.51
CA GLY A 232 -20.91 2.73 2.06
C GLY A 232 -19.61 3.52 2.08
N ALA A 233 -18.46 2.90 1.77
CA ALA A 233 -17.13 3.52 1.66
C ALA A 233 -16.93 4.72 2.63
N PRO A 234 -16.86 4.49 3.95
CA PRO A 234 -16.80 5.58 4.93
C PRO A 234 -15.43 6.28 4.94
N ASP A 235 -14.42 5.67 4.35
CA ASP A 235 -13.05 6.17 4.31
C ASP A 235 -12.49 6.23 2.89
N ASN A 236 -11.28 6.81 2.75
CA ASN A 236 -10.49 6.76 1.55
C ASN A 236 -10.16 5.30 1.21
N VAL A 237 -10.13 4.95 -0.06
CA VAL A 237 -9.92 3.58 -0.53
C VAL A 237 -8.84 3.56 -1.58
N THR A 238 -7.71 2.98 -1.27
CA THR A 238 -6.61 2.79 -2.22
C THR A 238 -6.29 1.31 -2.38
N ILE A 239 -6.24 0.87 -3.62
CA ILE A 239 -6.07 -0.53 -4.02
C ILE A 239 -4.97 -0.61 -5.07
N ALA A 240 -3.99 -1.48 -4.86
CA ALA A 240 -3.02 -1.89 -5.86
C ALA A 240 -3.03 -3.42 -5.99
N LEU A 241 -3.38 -3.92 -7.17
CA LEU A 241 -3.26 -5.33 -7.53
C LEU A 241 -2.02 -5.54 -8.36
N LEU A 242 -1.17 -6.43 -7.90
CA LEU A 242 0.11 -6.75 -8.50
C LEU A 242 0.08 -8.18 -9.01
N ASN A 243 0.32 -8.34 -10.31
CA ASN A 243 0.46 -9.64 -10.96
C ASN A 243 1.89 -9.79 -11.49
N ILE A 244 2.59 -10.82 -10.99
CA ILE A 244 3.90 -11.20 -11.51
C ILE A 244 3.67 -12.27 -12.57
N ALA A 245 4.24 -12.06 -13.76
CA ALA A 245 4.12 -13.01 -14.87
C ALA A 245 5.40 -13.06 -15.69
N ILE A 246 5.67 -14.25 -16.24
CA ILE A 246 6.70 -14.42 -17.26
C ILE A 246 6.05 -14.08 -18.61
N ARG A 247 6.62 -13.09 -19.30
CA ARG A 247 6.26 -12.82 -20.69
C ARG A 247 7.35 -13.42 -21.58
N GLU A 248 6.99 -14.38 -22.42
CA GLU A 248 7.90 -14.82 -23.48
C GLU A 248 8.10 -13.65 -24.46
N PRO A 249 9.32 -13.46 -25.00
CA PRO A 249 9.53 -12.50 -26.06
C PRO A 249 8.56 -12.88 -27.18
N SER A 250 7.60 -12.02 -27.53
CA SER A 250 6.83 -12.22 -28.74
C SER A 250 7.82 -12.18 -29.90
N ASP A 251 7.92 -13.27 -30.66
CA ASP A 251 8.59 -13.25 -31.94
C ASP A 251 7.98 -12.12 -32.77
N SER A 252 8.69 -11.01 -32.80
CA SER A 252 8.36 -9.90 -33.69
C SER A 252 8.71 -10.36 -35.11
N HIS A 253 7.69 -10.75 -35.84
CA HIS A 253 7.74 -10.86 -37.30
C HIS A 253 7.50 -9.50 -37.95
#